data_5b88708af011f3dcfc8b28923c5e6435
#
_entry.id   5b88708af011f3dcfc8b28923c5e6435
#
_cell.length_a   1.000
_cell.length_b   1.000
_cell.length_c   1.000
_cell.angle_alpha   90.00
_cell.angle_beta   90.00
_cell.angle_gamma   90.00
#
_symmetry.space_group_name_H-M   'P 1'
#
loop_
_entity.id
_entity.type
_entity.pdbx_description
1 polymer ?
#
loop_
_entity_poly.entity_id
_entity_poly.type
_entity_poly.pdbx_seq_one_letter_code
_entity_poly.pdbx_strand_id
1 'polypeptide(L)'
;MRKKLRKFLGNSPSIAKNESGLALIEFAFIAPVFMVFVASGAELANYANDSTQVSQLALQVADNAARIGEGDPLANKKITETQINDLFTGAEIHAGELDIYGSHEEDGNMVPNGRIVLSSLETVANPNPTGKLKIAWQRCRGLATTYTPQYGVAGQPSG
;
A
#
# COMPACT_ATOMS: atom_id res chain seq x y z
N MET A 1 64.79 -42.15 -10.91
CA MET A 1 63.39 -41.65 -10.89
C MET A 1 62.93 -41.08 -9.52
N ARG A 2 63.41 -41.52 -8.39
CA ARG A 2 62.96 -41.04 -7.03
C ARG A 2 63.30 -39.62 -6.64
N LYS A 3 64.31 -38.96 -7.24
CA LYS A 3 64.70 -37.55 -6.93
C LYS A 3 63.82 -36.50 -7.53
N LYS A 4 63.09 -36.74 -8.62
CA LYS A 4 62.20 -35.78 -9.24
C LYS A 4 60.84 -35.63 -8.52
N LEU A 5 60.35 -36.69 -7.88
CA LEU A 5 59.10 -36.65 -7.13
C LEU A 5 59.19 -35.82 -5.83
N ARG A 6 60.35 -35.79 -5.16
CA ARG A 6 60.54 -35.02 -3.95
C ARG A 6 60.54 -33.49 -4.16
N LYS A 7 60.86 -33.04 -5.37
CA LYS A 7 60.89 -31.62 -5.72
C LYS A 7 59.51 -31.06 -6.02
N PHE A 8 58.58 -31.94 -6.42
CA PHE A 8 57.17 -31.54 -6.66
C PHE A 8 56.36 -31.41 -5.35
N LEU A 9 56.70 -32.18 -4.32
CA LEU A 9 55.98 -32.14 -3.03
C LEU A 9 56.51 -31.08 -2.07
N GLY A 10 57.67 -30.45 -2.36
CA GLY A 10 58.31 -29.47 -1.49
C GLY A 10 57.90 -28.01 -1.73
N ASN A 11 57.09 -27.73 -2.74
CA ASN A 11 56.71 -26.37 -3.13
C ASN A 11 55.21 -26.13 -3.14
N SER A 12 54.42 -26.96 -2.45
CA SER A 12 53.04 -26.66 -2.18
C SER A 12 53.01 -25.56 -1.13
N PRO A 13 52.51 -24.36 -1.41
CA PRO A 13 52.29 -23.36 -0.36
C PRO A 13 51.46 -24.06 0.71
N SER A 14 51.93 -23.99 1.95
CA SER A 14 51.32 -24.69 3.08
C SER A 14 49.85 -24.39 3.13
N ILE A 15 49.00 -25.34 2.81
CA ILE A 15 47.52 -25.24 2.85
C ILE A 15 47.10 -24.79 4.26
N ALA A 16 47.87 -25.12 5.28
CA ALA A 16 47.66 -24.66 6.66
C ALA A 16 47.90 -23.17 6.92
N LYS A 17 48.50 -22.43 5.97
CA LYS A 17 48.68 -20.95 6.06
C LYS A 17 47.79 -20.17 5.13
N ASN A 18 46.92 -20.82 4.38
CA ASN A 18 46.05 -20.17 3.45
C ASN A 18 44.72 -19.81 4.13
N GLU A 19 44.62 -18.60 4.67
CA GLU A 19 43.45 -18.06 5.36
C GLU A 19 42.31 -17.67 4.40
N SER A 20 42.55 -17.70 3.09
CA SER A 20 41.51 -17.36 2.09
C SER A 20 40.32 -18.31 2.12
N GLY A 21 40.50 -19.56 2.53
CA GLY A 21 39.42 -20.52 2.72
C GLY A 21 38.52 -20.21 3.91
N LEU A 22 39.07 -19.63 4.97
CA LEU A 22 38.31 -19.26 6.17
C LEU A 22 37.35 -18.11 5.88
N ALA A 23 37.82 -17.06 5.21
CA ALA A 23 36.99 -15.94 4.79
C ALA A 23 35.82 -16.35 3.87
N LEU A 24 36.04 -17.33 3.01
CA LEU A 24 34.99 -17.86 2.13
C LEU A 24 33.91 -18.62 2.92
N ILE A 25 34.31 -19.37 3.94
CA ILE A 25 33.37 -20.08 4.83
C ILE A 25 32.57 -19.07 5.66
N GLU A 26 33.23 -18.05 6.25
CA GLU A 26 32.53 -16.98 6.97
C GLU A 26 31.51 -16.26 6.09
N PHE A 27 31.91 -15.90 4.87
CA PHE A 27 30.99 -15.31 3.90
C PHE A 27 29.82 -16.22 3.55
N ALA A 28 30.07 -17.53 3.37
CA ALA A 28 29.04 -18.50 3.04
C ALA A 28 27.96 -18.64 4.14
N PHE A 29 28.33 -18.44 5.41
CA PHE A 29 27.37 -18.43 6.52
C PHE A 29 26.64 -17.10 6.66
N ILE A 30 27.32 -15.97 6.42
CA ILE A 30 26.74 -14.64 6.56
C ILE A 30 25.82 -14.30 5.37
N ALA A 31 26.18 -14.71 4.14
CA ALA A 31 25.44 -14.35 2.94
C ALA A 31 23.95 -14.74 2.98
N PRO A 32 23.53 -15.97 3.37
CA PRO A 32 22.12 -16.32 3.45
C PRO A 32 21.35 -15.44 4.46
N VAL A 33 21.93 -15.17 5.61
CA VAL A 33 21.33 -14.32 6.64
C VAL A 33 21.16 -12.90 6.12
N PHE A 34 22.21 -12.37 5.48
CA PHE A 34 22.16 -11.05 4.86
C PHE A 34 21.10 -10.95 3.76
N MET A 35 20.95 -11.99 2.91
CA MET A 35 19.91 -12.03 1.88
C MET A 35 18.50 -11.97 2.48
N VAL A 36 18.24 -12.66 3.59
CA VAL A 36 16.96 -12.58 4.29
C VAL A 36 16.68 -11.15 4.79
N PHE A 37 17.67 -10.48 5.36
CA PHE A 37 17.52 -9.10 5.82
C PHE A 37 17.24 -8.13 4.65
N VAL A 38 17.95 -8.29 3.54
CA VAL A 38 17.74 -7.45 2.35
C VAL A 38 16.34 -7.67 1.77
N ALA A 39 15.91 -8.94 1.63
CA ALA A 39 14.58 -9.26 1.13
C ALA A 39 13.49 -8.69 2.05
N SER A 40 13.61 -8.91 3.36
CA SER A 40 12.64 -8.38 4.34
C SER A 40 12.62 -6.84 4.34
N GLY A 41 13.77 -6.20 4.17
CA GLY A 41 13.86 -4.74 4.07
C GLY A 41 13.18 -4.21 2.81
N ALA A 42 13.31 -4.89 1.68
CA ALA A 42 12.64 -4.54 0.43
C ALA A 42 11.11 -4.66 0.55
N GLU A 43 10.62 -5.74 1.15
CA GLU A 43 9.18 -5.94 1.40
C GLU A 43 8.61 -4.83 2.30
N LEU A 44 9.32 -4.48 3.38
CA LEU A 44 8.88 -3.41 4.27
C LEU A 44 8.88 -2.05 3.57
N ALA A 45 9.85 -1.78 2.71
CA ALA A 45 9.90 -0.55 1.92
C ALA A 45 8.75 -0.47 0.92
N ASN A 46 8.42 -1.56 0.23
CA ASN A 46 7.27 -1.62 -0.68
C ASN A 46 5.97 -1.38 0.10
N TYR A 47 5.75 -2.06 1.21
CA TYR A 47 4.57 -1.86 2.05
C TYR A 47 4.42 -0.39 2.53
N ALA A 48 5.52 0.24 2.96
CA ALA A 48 5.49 1.63 3.38
C ALA A 48 5.16 2.59 2.22
N ASN A 49 5.68 2.30 1.01
CA ASN A 49 5.37 3.07 -0.19
C ASN A 49 3.89 2.97 -0.56
N ASP A 50 3.34 1.76 -0.60
CA ASP A 50 1.93 1.51 -0.93
C ASP A 50 1.00 2.18 0.09
N SER A 51 1.30 2.06 1.37
CA SER A 51 0.56 2.73 2.45
C SER A 51 0.56 4.26 2.30
N THR A 52 1.70 4.82 1.88
CA THR A 52 1.81 6.26 1.62
C THR A 52 0.99 6.66 0.40
N GLN A 53 1.05 5.89 -0.69
CA GLN A 53 0.28 6.15 -1.91
C GLN A 53 -1.23 6.09 -1.65
N VAL A 54 -1.70 5.08 -0.92
CA VAL A 54 -3.13 4.97 -0.53
C VAL A 54 -3.57 6.18 0.30
N SER A 55 -2.74 6.62 1.24
CA SER A 55 -3.04 7.79 2.08
C SER A 55 -3.11 9.08 1.26
N GLN A 56 -2.17 9.26 0.33
CA GLN A 56 -2.16 10.43 -0.56
C GLN A 56 -3.38 10.41 -1.51
N LEU A 57 -3.71 9.25 -2.07
CA LEU A 57 -4.90 9.09 -2.91
C LEU A 57 -6.17 9.44 -2.14
N ALA A 58 -6.32 8.95 -0.91
CA ALA A 58 -7.47 9.25 -0.06
C ALA A 58 -7.60 10.75 0.20
N LEU A 59 -6.49 11.44 0.49
CA LEU A 59 -6.47 12.89 0.68
C LEU A 59 -6.84 13.65 -0.59
N GLN A 60 -6.31 13.25 -1.74
CA GLN A 60 -6.63 13.88 -3.03
C GLN A 60 -8.12 13.71 -3.38
N VAL A 61 -8.66 12.50 -3.21
CA VAL A 61 -10.08 12.23 -3.45
C VAL A 61 -10.95 13.06 -2.53
N ALA A 62 -10.60 13.15 -1.25
CA ALA A 62 -11.35 13.95 -0.27
C ALA A 62 -11.30 15.44 -0.58
N ASP A 63 -10.12 16.00 -0.93
CA ASP A 63 -9.96 17.41 -1.29
C ASP A 63 -10.74 17.75 -2.57
N ASN A 64 -10.63 16.91 -3.61
CA ASN A 64 -11.39 17.09 -4.83
C ASN A 64 -12.90 16.98 -4.58
N ALA A 65 -13.35 16.02 -3.77
CA ALA A 65 -14.75 15.85 -3.40
C ALA A 65 -15.29 17.06 -2.64
N ALA A 66 -14.48 17.70 -1.80
CA ALA A 66 -14.88 18.90 -1.06
C ALA A 66 -15.08 20.13 -1.98
N ARG A 67 -14.46 20.12 -3.15
CA ARG A 67 -14.52 21.22 -4.12
C ARG A 67 -15.60 21.05 -5.19
N ILE A 68 -16.13 19.85 -5.40
CA ILE A 68 -17.18 19.61 -6.37
C ILE A 68 -18.52 20.16 -5.90
N GLY A 69 -19.41 20.40 -6.87
CA GLY A 69 -20.74 20.90 -6.65
C GLY A 69 -20.92 22.33 -7.11
N GLU A 70 -22.10 22.59 -7.64
CA GLU A 70 -22.54 23.89 -8.15
C GLU A 70 -23.50 24.55 -7.18
N GLY A 71 -23.46 25.86 -7.10
CA GLY A 71 -24.41 26.63 -6.32
C GLY A 71 -23.83 27.87 -5.63
N ASP A 72 -24.66 28.56 -4.91
CA ASP A 72 -24.28 29.72 -4.08
C ASP A 72 -23.33 29.27 -2.97
N PRO A 73 -22.19 29.94 -2.73
CA PRO A 73 -21.29 29.67 -1.61
C PRO A 73 -21.96 29.65 -0.22
N LEU A 74 -23.11 30.28 -0.08
CA LEU A 74 -23.89 30.37 1.17
C LEU A 74 -25.01 29.31 1.26
N ALA A 75 -25.22 28.51 0.21
CA ALA A 75 -26.24 27.47 0.16
C ALA A 75 -25.59 26.07 0.10
N ASN A 76 -26.41 25.05 0.34
CA ASN A 76 -25.97 23.66 0.15
C ASN A 76 -25.64 23.40 -1.32
N LYS A 77 -24.42 22.98 -1.60
CA LYS A 77 -23.97 22.62 -2.94
C LYS A 77 -24.76 21.44 -3.50
N LYS A 78 -25.15 21.53 -4.76
CA LYS A 78 -25.72 20.41 -5.49
C LYS A 78 -24.61 19.61 -6.14
N ILE A 79 -24.53 18.34 -5.81
CA ILE A 79 -23.56 17.38 -6.35
C ILE A 79 -24.33 16.40 -7.22
N THR A 80 -23.85 16.18 -8.45
CA THR A 80 -24.44 15.24 -9.40
C THR A 80 -23.70 13.91 -9.40
N GLU A 81 -24.40 12.84 -9.78
CA GLU A 81 -23.75 11.52 -9.94
C GLU A 81 -22.64 11.55 -11.00
N THR A 82 -22.76 12.38 -12.03
CA THR A 82 -21.69 12.55 -13.02
C THR A 82 -20.42 13.08 -12.39
N GLN A 83 -20.50 14.11 -11.55
CA GLN A 83 -19.34 14.67 -10.85
C GLN A 83 -18.69 13.65 -9.90
N ILE A 84 -19.50 12.81 -9.26
CA ILE A 84 -18.98 11.73 -8.38
C ILE A 84 -18.28 10.66 -9.23
N ASN A 85 -18.83 10.29 -10.38
CA ASN A 85 -18.20 9.33 -11.28
C ASN A 85 -16.89 9.86 -11.88
N ASP A 86 -16.86 11.14 -12.25
CA ASP A 86 -15.63 11.80 -12.73
C ASP A 86 -14.56 11.81 -11.65
N LEU A 87 -14.94 12.07 -10.39
CA LEU A 87 -14.05 12.00 -9.24
C LEU A 87 -13.45 10.59 -9.08
N PHE A 88 -14.26 9.55 -9.16
CA PHE A 88 -13.77 8.16 -9.07
C PHE A 88 -12.89 7.77 -10.25
N THR A 89 -13.18 8.26 -11.45
CA THR A 89 -12.33 8.06 -12.63
C THR A 89 -10.99 8.78 -12.47
N GLY A 90 -11.00 9.99 -11.94
CA GLY A 90 -9.78 10.70 -11.57
C GLY A 90 -8.96 9.96 -10.51
N ALA A 91 -9.62 9.39 -9.51
CA ALA A 91 -8.97 8.57 -8.49
C ALA A 91 -8.29 7.31 -9.07
N GLU A 92 -8.91 6.66 -10.05
CA GLU A 92 -8.34 5.51 -10.76
C GLU A 92 -7.04 5.90 -11.50
N ILE A 93 -7.06 7.04 -12.19
CA ILE A 93 -5.87 7.55 -12.89
C ILE A 93 -4.74 7.88 -11.90
N HIS A 94 -5.07 8.50 -10.77
CA HIS A 94 -4.08 8.84 -9.75
C HIS A 94 -3.57 7.65 -8.94
N ALA A 95 -4.35 6.58 -8.85
CA ALA A 95 -3.95 5.34 -8.17
C ALA A 95 -2.80 4.63 -8.90
N GLY A 96 -2.72 4.77 -10.23
CA GLY A 96 -1.64 4.19 -11.03
C GLY A 96 -1.46 2.69 -10.78
N GLU A 97 -0.28 2.31 -10.29
CA GLU A 97 0.09 0.91 -10.06
C GLU A 97 -0.71 0.21 -8.92
N LEU A 98 -1.38 0.97 -8.06
CA LEU A 98 -2.24 0.37 -7.01
C LEU A 98 -3.45 -0.37 -7.59
N ASP A 99 -3.84 -0.04 -8.84
CA ASP A 99 -4.97 -0.69 -9.55
C ASP A 99 -6.17 -0.97 -8.62
N ILE A 100 -6.61 0.05 -7.88
CA ILE A 100 -7.59 -0.07 -6.78
C ILE A 100 -8.95 -0.65 -7.19
N TYR A 101 -9.28 -0.62 -8.49
CA TYR A 101 -10.53 -1.16 -9.03
C TYR A 101 -10.34 -2.52 -9.69
N GLY A 102 -9.11 -2.99 -9.81
CA GLY A 102 -8.76 -4.30 -10.33
C GLY A 102 -8.77 -5.40 -9.28
N SER A 103 -8.15 -6.49 -9.69
CA SER A 103 -7.96 -7.67 -8.84
C SER A 103 -6.66 -8.37 -9.22
N HIS A 104 -6.06 -9.06 -8.28
CA HIS A 104 -4.87 -9.91 -8.48
C HIS A 104 -5.19 -11.36 -8.13
N GLU A 105 -4.36 -12.27 -8.61
CA GLU A 105 -4.47 -13.68 -8.28
C GLU A 105 -3.67 -14.00 -7.02
N GLU A 106 -4.33 -14.59 -6.02
CA GLU A 106 -3.72 -15.06 -4.80
C GLU A 106 -4.23 -16.48 -4.52
N ASP A 107 -3.33 -17.43 -4.43
CA ASP A 107 -3.64 -18.87 -4.20
C ASP A 107 -4.71 -19.44 -5.14
N GLY A 108 -4.68 -19.05 -6.43
CA GLY A 108 -5.64 -19.51 -7.44
C GLY A 108 -7.01 -18.83 -7.37
N ASN A 109 -7.17 -17.78 -6.54
CA ASN A 109 -8.39 -17.00 -6.43
C ASN A 109 -8.15 -15.56 -6.88
N MET A 110 -9.16 -14.95 -7.52
CA MET A 110 -9.13 -13.52 -7.83
C MET A 110 -9.51 -12.72 -6.59
N VAL A 111 -8.55 -11.96 -6.05
CA VAL A 111 -8.72 -11.11 -4.88
C VAL A 111 -8.81 -9.65 -5.34
N PRO A 112 -9.87 -8.92 -5.00
CA PRO A 112 -10.00 -7.50 -5.34
C PRO A 112 -8.95 -6.64 -4.64
N ASN A 113 -8.34 -5.71 -5.38
CA ASN A 113 -7.25 -4.86 -4.86
C ASN A 113 -7.74 -3.82 -3.84
N GLY A 114 -8.93 -3.23 -4.07
CA GLY A 114 -9.38 -2.19 -3.17
C GLY A 114 -10.82 -1.72 -3.37
N ARG A 115 -11.19 -0.71 -2.56
CA ARG A 115 -12.47 -0.03 -2.62
C ARG A 115 -12.32 1.39 -2.08
N ILE A 116 -12.87 2.36 -2.80
CA ILE A 116 -13.04 3.72 -2.30
C ILE A 116 -14.45 3.87 -1.72
N VAL A 117 -14.52 4.42 -0.52
CA VAL A 117 -15.76 4.81 0.15
C VAL A 117 -15.73 6.32 0.36
N LEU A 118 -16.58 7.03 -0.36
CA LEU A 118 -16.75 8.48 -0.25
C LEU A 118 -17.99 8.77 0.60
N SER A 119 -17.82 9.49 1.70
CA SER A 119 -18.90 9.85 2.62
C SER A 119 -18.99 11.35 2.80
N SER A 120 -20.18 11.90 2.69
CA SER A 120 -20.45 13.30 3.03
C SER A 120 -20.91 13.43 4.47
N LEU A 121 -20.21 14.27 5.24
CA LEU A 121 -20.54 14.56 6.63
C LEU A 121 -21.33 15.86 6.73
N GLU A 122 -22.44 15.83 7.44
CA GLU A 122 -23.27 16.99 7.75
C GLU A 122 -23.52 17.09 9.25
N THR A 123 -23.76 18.27 9.74
CA THR A 123 -24.19 18.46 11.12
C THR A 123 -25.60 17.90 11.34
N VAL A 124 -25.82 17.26 12.49
CA VAL A 124 -27.18 16.87 12.89
C VAL A 124 -28.02 18.11 13.09
N ALA A 125 -29.29 18.08 12.66
CA ALA A 125 -30.21 19.22 12.79
C ALA A 125 -30.34 19.68 14.24
N ASN A 126 -30.54 21.00 14.42
CA ASN A 126 -30.77 21.58 15.76
C ASN A 126 -32.04 21.01 16.43
N PRO A 127 -31.98 20.77 17.76
CA PRO A 127 -30.86 21.04 18.66
C PRO A 127 -29.74 19.97 18.56
N ASN A 128 -28.48 20.41 18.37
CA ASN A 128 -27.29 19.54 18.33
C ASN A 128 -26.31 19.94 19.46
N PRO A 129 -26.63 19.68 20.74
CA PRO A 129 -25.81 20.14 21.86
C PRO A 129 -24.42 19.48 21.92
N THR A 130 -24.22 18.37 21.21
CA THR A 130 -22.96 17.60 21.22
C THR A 130 -22.09 17.84 20.00
N GLY A 131 -22.51 18.68 19.04
CA GLY A 131 -21.77 18.91 17.79
C GLY A 131 -21.64 17.64 16.92
N LYS A 132 -22.56 16.69 17.05
CA LYS A 132 -22.52 15.42 16.29
C LYS A 132 -22.70 15.65 14.80
N LEU A 133 -21.98 14.82 14.04
CA LEU A 133 -22.09 14.74 12.59
C LEU A 133 -22.90 13.51 12.21
N LYS A 134 -23.49 13.52 11.04
CA LYS A 134 -24.12 12.35 10.41
C LYS A 134 -23.59 12.20 8.99
N ILE A 135 -23.58 10.97 8.49
CA ILE A 135 -23.29 10.70 7.09
C ILE A 135 -24.56 10.97 6.28
N ALA A 136 -24.58 12.04 5.49
CA ALA A 136 -25.73 12.43 4.70
C ALA A 136 -25.91 11.50 3.48
N TRP A 137 -24.83 11.23 2.77
CA TRP A 137 -24.82 10.27 1.69
C TRP A 137 -23.45 9.57 1.58
N GLN A 138 -23.43 8.46 0.90
CA GLN A 138 -22.24 7.64 0.72
C GLN A 138 -22.24 7.00 -0.66
N ARG A 139 -21.08 6.97 -1.30
CA ARG A 139 -20.84 6.31 -2.57
C ARG A 139 -19.59 5.46 -2.46
N CYS A 140 -19.65 4.27 -3.08
CA CYS A 140 -18.57 3.31 -3.05
C CYS A 140 -18.23 2.88 -4.47
N ARG A 141 -16.94 2.72 -4.77
CA ARG A 141 -16.46 2.15 -6.02
C ARG A 141 -15.27 1.23 -5.74
N GLY A 142 -15.21 0.09 -6.44
CA GLY A 142 -14.20 -0.95 -6.30
C GLY A 142 -14.81 -2.31 -5.97
N LEU A 143 -14.06 -3.38 -6.29
CA LEU A 143 -14.53 -4.77 -6.21
C LEU A 143 -14.44 -5.35 -4.79
N ALA A 144 -13.61 -4.79 -3.91
CA ALA A 144 -13.39 -5.30 -2.54
C ALA A 144 -14.59 -4.98 -1.62
N THR A 145 -15.75 -5.59 -1.90
CA THR A 145 -17.03 -5.34 -1.20
C THR A 145 -17.05 -5.85 0.24
N THR A 146 -16.10 -6.67 0.64
CA THR A 146 -15.92 -7.13 2.02
C THR A 146 -15.50 -6.01 2.96
N TYR A 147 -14.85 -4.94 2.44
CA TYR A 147 -14.52 -3.76 3.21
C TYR A 147 -15.75 -2.86 3.36
N THR A 148 -16.24 -2.78 4.59
CA THR A 148 -17.37 -1.93 4.96
C THR A 148 -16.90 -0.58 5.48
N PRO A 149 -17.73 0.49 5.37
CA PRO A 149 -17.40 1.80 5.93
C PRO A 149 -17.19 1.73 7.45
N GLN A 150 -16.01 2.09 7.92
CA GLN A 150 -15.66 2.00 9.35
C GLN A 150 -16.36 3.07 10.21
N TYR A 151 -16.67 4.22 9.61
CA TYR A 151 -17.24 5.38 10.34
C TYR A 151 -18.77 5.44 10.27
N GLY A 152 -19.42 4.38 9.83
CA GLY A 152 -20.89 4.28 9.75
C GLY A 152 -21.42 4.29 8.32
N VAL A 153 -22.72 4.22 8.20
CA VAL A 153 -23.47 4.20 6.94
C VAL A 153 -24.38 5.42 6.83
N ALA A 154 -24.75 5.76 5.58
CA ALA A 154 -25.62 6.89 5.30
C ALA A 154 -26.92 6.84 6.14
N GLY A 155 -27.29 7.99 6.70
CA GLY A 155 -28.50 8.15 7.52
C GLY A 155 -28.35 7.79 9.00
N GLN A 156 -27.19 7.27 9.42
CA GLN A 156 -26.93 7.03 10.84
C GLN A 156 -25.99 8.10 11.42
N PRO A 157 -26.15 8.50 12.69
CA PRO A 157 -25.19 9.36 13.35
C PRO A 157 -23.84 8.65 13.43
N SER A 158 -22.77 9.35 13.12
CA SER A 158 -21.42 8.86 13.39
C SER A 158 -21.26 8.75 14.92
N GLY A 159 -20.87 7.56 15.38
CA GLY A 159 -20.68 7.28 16.81
C GLY A 159 -19.53 8.06 17.43
#